data_3bcba160bc769241497367b24c5f1c3b
#
_entry.id   3bcba160bc769241497367b24c5f1c3b
#
_cell.length_a   1.000
_cell.length_b   1.000
_cell.length_c   1.000
_cell.angle_alpha   90.00
_cell.angle_beta   90.00
_cell.angle_gamma   90.00
#
_symmetry.space_group_name_H-M   'P 1'
#
loop_
_entity.id
_entity.type
_entity.pdbx_description
1 polymer ?
#
loop_
_entity_poly.entity_id
_entity_poly.type
_entity_poly.pdbx_seq_one_letter_code
_entity_poly.pdbx_strand_id
1 'polypeptide(L)'
;MRIWLRLDSRQRWSFQAEPEGEEEMRSPAHVLSQGLIGRLWQRLLAEYHHARRAIETTERMAWIRVLLRKLEARVDPSESLLRRMRTAAEIVLLHPDSLSAPLVRRRFFRFLRRRARAHARGVVLNALLLPVTAAMAILPGPNVFFAWNAYRLIAHLLAWRG
;
A
#
# COMPACT_ATOMS: atom_id res chain seq x y z
N MET A 1 11.47 9.63 -11.63
CA MET A 1 10.17 8.92 -11.70
C MET A 1 9.20 9.71 -12.58
N ARG A 2 8.55 9.07 -13.56
CA ARG A 2 7.55 9.71 -14.42
C ARG A 2 6.15 9.34 -13.96
N ILE A 3 5.27 10.34 -13.87
CA ILE A 3 3.87 10.18 -13.48
C ILE A 3 2.98 10.76 -14.57
N TRP A 4 2.10 9.93 -15.10
CA TRP A 4 1.14 10.30 -16.13
C TRP A 4 -0.19 10.75 -15.52
N LEU A 5 -0.70 11.87 -16.00
CA LEU A 5 -2.10 12.23 -15.79
C LEU A 5 -2.93 11.66 -16.94
N ARG A 6 -3.71 10.63 -16.65
CA ARG A 6 -4.56 9.96 -17.65
C ARG A 6 -6.03 10.04 -17.28
N LEU A 7 -6.86 10.03 -18.30
CA LEU A 7 -8.30 9.90 -18.16
C LEU A 7 -8.62 8.39 -18.04
N ASP A 8 -9.29 8.00 -16.95
CA ASP A 8 -9.71 6.61 -16.75
C ASP A 8 -10.94 6.29 -17.62
N SER A 9 -11.32 5.01 -17.74
CA SER A 9 -12.51 4.56 -18.48
C SER A 9 -13.82 5.18 -17.99
N ARG A 10 -13.85 5.74 -16.78
CA ARG A 10 -14.97 6.47 -16.18
C ARG A 10 -14.86 8.00 -16.36
N GLN A 11 -14.03 8.44 -17.30
CA GLN A 11 -13.76 9.86 -17.59
C GLN A 11 -13.25 10.66 -16.36
N ARG A 12 -12.54 10.01 -15.44
CA ARG A 12 -11.91 10.67 -14.28
C ARG A 12 -10.42 10.74 -14.46
N TRP A 13 -9.85 11.88 -14.14
CA TRP A 13 -8.41 12.08 -14.15
C TRP A 13 -7.74 11.33 -13.02
N SER A 14 -6.80 10.46 -13.34
CA SER A 14 -5.99 9.68 -12.39
C SER A 14 -4.51 9.87 -12.65
N PHE A 15 -3.72 9.84 -11.56
CA PHE A 15 -2.26 9.84 -11.63
C PHE A 15 -1.77 8.42 -11.56
N GLN A 16 -0.94 8.03 -12.52
CA GLN A 16 -0.35 6.70 -12.64
C GLN A 16 1.15 6.82 -12.83
N ALA A 17 1.92 6.01 -12.09
CA ALA A 17 3.34 5.88 -12.36
C ALA A 17 3.57 5.16 -13.69
N GLU A 18 4.60 5.55 -14.41
CA GLU A 18 5.07 4.78 -15.54
C GLU A 18 5.46 3.37 -15.07
N PRO A 19 5.04 2.31 -15.77
CA PRO A 19 5.50 0.97 -15.45
C PRO A 19 7.02 0.94 -15.63
N GLU A 20 7.71 0.57 -14.59
CA GLU A 20 9.16 0.36 -14.63
C GLU A 20 9.43 -0.95 -15.35
N GLY A 21 10.54 -1.01 -16.11
CA GLY A 21 11.02 -2.26 -16.69
C GLY A 21 11.27 -3.31 -15.57
N GLU A 22 11.24 -4.59 -15.93
CA GLU A 22 11.31 -5.73 -14.99
C GLU A 22 12.50 -5.69 -14.02
N GLU A 23 13.57 -4.96 -14.34
CA GLU A 23 14.76 -4.82 -13.48
C GLU A 23 14.50 -3.96 -12.23
N GLU A 24 13.61 -3.00 -12.30
CA GLU A 24 13.31 -2.07 -11.19
C GLU A 24 12.26 -2.64 -10.22
N MET A 25 11.51 -3.66 -10.65
CA MET A 25 10.54 -4.37 -9.81
C MET A 25 11.22 -5.21 -8.70
N ARG A 26 12.55 -5.39 -8.76
CA ARG A 26 13.33 -6.13 -7.75
C ARG A 26 13.64 -5.34 -6.47
N SER A 27 13.29 -4.07 -6.34
CA SER A 27 13.82 -3.27 -5.24
C SER A 27 12.94 -2.31 -4.44
N PRO A 28 11.68 -2.59 -4.10
CA PRO A 28 11.09 -1.84 -2.97
C PRO A 28 11.62 -2.32 -1.62
N ALA A 29 12.12 -3.56 -1.53
CA ALA A 29 12.67 -4.12 -0.30
C ALA A 29 14.04 -3.53 0.09
N HIS A 30 14.87 -3.16 -0.89
CA HIS A 30 16.25 -2.75 -0.61
C HIS A 30 16.36 -1.36 0.03
N VAL A 31 15.49 -0.42 -0.33
CA VAL A 31 15.53 0.94 0.22
C VAL A 31 14.94 1.02 1.64
N LEU A 32 14.01 0.11 1.97
CA LEU A 32 13.44 0.00 3.32
C LEU A 32 14.29 -0.88 4.25
N SER A 33 15.25 -1.66 3.71
CA SER A 33 16.02 -2.64 4.47
C SER A 33 17.06 -2.05 5.42
N GLN A 34 17.40 -0.77 5.29
CA GLN A 34 18.48 -0.15 6.06
C GLN A 34 18.08 0.37 7.46
N GLY A 35 16.81 0.24 7.90
CA GLY A 35 16.33 0.71 9.19
C GLY A 35 15.52 -0.33 9.98
N LEU A 36 15.28 -0.04 11.27
CA LEU A 36 14.43 -0.87 12.13
C LEU A 36 13.04 -1.11 11.52
N ILE A 37 12.46 -0.07 10.91
CA ILE A 37 11.13 -0.15 10.25
C ILE A 37 11.18 -1.10 9.05
N GLY A 38 12.26 -1.08 8.26
CA GLY A 38 12.41 -1.97 7.12
C GLY A 38 12.55 -3.45 7.53
N ARG A 39 13.34 -3.73 8.57
CA ARG A 39 13.48 -5.08 9.13
C ARG A 39 12.16 -5.59 9.71
N LEU A 40 11.43 -4.74 10.43
CA LEU A 40 10.11 -5.07 10.96
C LEU A 40 9.11 -5.34 9.83
N TRP A 41 9.12 -4.51 8.78
CA TRP A 41 8.30 -4.69 7.58
C TRP A 41 8.54 -6.04 6.91
N GLN A 42 9.81 -6.40 6.69
CA GLN A 42 10.17 -7.69 6.08
C GLN A 42 9.71 -8.88 6.93
N ARG A 43 9.89 -8.81 8.26
CA ARG A 43 9.42 -9.85 9.19
C ARG A 43 7.89 -9.99 9.13
N LEU A 44 7.15 -8.89 9.22
CA LEU A 44 5.69 -8.92 9.18
C LEU A 44 5.16 -9.39 7.81
N LEU A 45 5.83 -9.03 6.72
CA LEU A 45 5.48 -9.51 5.39
C LEU A 45 5.73 -11.01 5.25
N ALA A 46 6.86 -11.50 5.76
CA ALA A 46 7.18 -12.94 5.77
C ALA A 46 6.15 -13.72 6.61
N GLU A 47 5.82 -13.20 7.80
CA GLU A 47 4.80 -13.79 8.70
C GLU A 47 3.42 -13.82 8.06
N TYR A 48 3.03 -12.71 7.40
CA TYR A 48 1.78 -12.65 6.65
C TYR A 48 1.74 -13.71 5.53
N HIS A 49 2.81 -13.85 4.74
CA HIS A 49 2.86 -14.84 3.67
C HIS A 49 2.89 -16.27 4.20
N HIS A 50 3.52 -16.51 5.34
CA HIS A 50 3.51 -17.81 6.01
C HIS A 50 2.10 -18.15 6.50
N ALA A 51 1.45 -17.24 7.23
CA ALA A 51 0.09 -17.39 7.71
C ALA A 51 -0.92 -17.58 6.55
N ARG A 52 -0.76 -16.83 5.47
CA ARG A 52 -1.58 -16.96 4.26
C ARG A 52 -1.45 -18.35 3.62
N ARG A 53 -0.23 -18.86 3.46
CA ARG A 53 -0.01 -20.22 2.92
C ARG A 53 -0.66 -21.29 3.79
N ALA A 54 -0.54 -21.19 5.11
CA ALA A 54 -1.19 -22.11 6.03
C ALA A 54 -2.72 -22.13 5.88
N ILE A 55 -3.35 -20.97 5.60
CA ILE A 55 -4.79 -20.87 5.36
C ILE A 55 -5.17 -21.42 3.98
N GLU A 56 -4.33 -21.26 2.96
CA GLU A 56 -4.58 -21.77 1.61
C GLU A 56 -4.63 -23.30 1.60
N THR A 57 -3.88 -23.96 2.46
CA THR A 57 -3.83 -25.44 2.57
C THR A 57 -4.93 -26.03 3.46
N THR A 58 -5.65 -25.22 4.25
CA THR A 58 -6.64 -25.71 5.21
C THR A 58 -8.06 -25.46 4.72
N GLU A 59 -8.80 -26.52 4.39
CA GLU A 59 -10.18 -26.42 3.88
C GLU A 59 -11.14 -25.73 4.86
N ARG A 60 -11.00 -25.99 6.16
CA ARG A 60 -11.83 -25.38 7.22
C ARG A 60 -11.75 -23.85 7.29
N MET A 61 -10.76 -23.24 6.63
CA MET A 61 -10.54 -21.79 6.65
C MET A 61 -10.98 -21.11 5.33
N ALA A 62 -11.87 -21.72 4.54
CA ALA A 62 -12.33 -21.16 3.27
C ALA A 62 -12.93 -19.75 3.39
N TRP A 63 -13.67 -19.47 4.46
CA TRP A 63 -14.24 -18.15 4.72
C TRP A 63 -13.18 -17.08 4.97
N ILE A 64 -12.06 -17.42 5.64
CA ILE A 64 -10.92 -16.52 5.87
C ILE A 64 -10.26 -16.18 4.53
N ARG A 65 -10.10 -17.15 3.63
CA ARG A 65 -9.57 -16.91 2.27
C ARG A 65 -10.41 -15.90 1.49
N VAL A 66 -11.75 -16.03 1.57
CA VAL A 66 -12.67 -15.09 0.91
C VAL A 66 -12.54 -13.70 1.53
N LEU A 67 -12.47 -13.62 2.86
CA LEU A 67 -12.32 -12.35 3.56
C LEU A 67 -11.00 -11.67 3.21
N LEU A 68 -9.88 -12.39 3.23
CA LEU A 68 -8.56 -11.85 2.85
C LEU A 68 -8.53 -11.34 1.42
N ARG A 69 -9.07 -12.08 0.46
CA ARG A 69 -9.19 -11.63 -0.94
C ARG A 69 -10.00 -10.33 -1.05
N LYS A 70 -11.10 -10.21 -0.31
CA LYS A 70 -11.87 -8.96 -0.25
C LYS A 70 -11.08 -7.80 0.37
N LEU A 71 -10.30 -8.05 1.39
CA LEU A 71 -9.44 -7.05 2.03
C LEU A 71 -8.30 -6.63 1.10
N GLU A 72 -7.64 -7.57 0.44
CA GLU A 72 -6.59 -7.30 -0.56
C GLU A 72 -7.13 -6.49 -1.74
N ALA A 73 -8.32 -6.83 -2.24
CA ALA A 73 -8.95 -6.09 -3.33
C ALA A 73 -9.31 -4.62 -2.97
N ARG A 74 -9.36 -4.29 -1.69
CA ARG A 74 -9.58 -2.92 -1.19
C ARG A 74 -8.30 -2.11 -1.03
N VAL A 75 -7.13 -2.71 -1.27
CA VAL A 75 -5.85 -1.98 -1.22
C VAL A 75 -5.84 -0.92 -2.32
N ASP A 76 -5.59 0.32 -1.94
CA ASP A 76 -5.60 1.45 -2.88
C ASP A 76 -4.40 1.38 -3.83
N PRO A 77 -4.61 1.36 -5.15
CA PRO A 77 -3.52 1.35 -6.12
C PRO A 77 -2.54 2.53 -5.99
N SER A 78 -3.01 3.66 -5.43
CA SER A 78 -2.15 4.83 -5.21
C SER A 78 -1.10 4.62 -4.10
N GLU A 79 -1.23 3.56 -3.30
CA GLU A 79 -0.28 3.26 -2.23
C GLU A 79 1.12 2.93 -2.78
N SER A 80 1.18 2.17 -3.87
CA SER A 80 2.43 1.88 -4.56
C SER A 80 3.06 3.14 -5.14
N LEU A 81 2.25 4.01 -5.76
CA LEU A 81 2.68 5.30 -6.28
C LEU A 81 3.31 6.17 -5.19
N LEU A 82 2.63 6.34 -4.05
CA LEU A 82 3.12 7.17 -2.94
C LEU A 82 4.42 6.61 -2.33
N ARG A 83 4.53 5.29 -2.19
CA ARG A 83 5.77 4.67 -1.70
C ARG A 83 6.95 4.91 -2.64
N ARG A 84 6.74 4.81 -3.96
CA ARG A 84 7.77 5.07 -4.98
C ARG A 84 8.19 6.54 -5.02
N MET A 85 7.23 7.47 -4.83
CA MET A 85 7.53 8.90 -4.78
C MET A 85 8.51 9.26 -3.65
N ARG A 86 8.46 8.54 -2.53
CA ARG A 86 9.34 8.77 -1.39
C ARG A 86 10.83 8.57 -1.71
N THR A 87 11.15 7.67 -2.62
CA THR A 87 12.53 7.34 -3.00
C THR A 87 12.97 8.00 -4.30
N ALA A 88 12.04 8.68 -4.98
CA ALA A 88 12.34 9.34 -6.23
C ALA A 88 13.11 10.65 -5.99
N ALA A 89 14.30 10.77 -6.58
CA ALA A 89 15.08 12.01 -6.55
C ALA A 89 14.39 13.15 -7.31
N GLU A 90 13.66 12.80 -8.38
CA GLU A 90 12.92 13.75 -9.21
C GLU A 90 11.58 13.15 -9.65
N ILE A 91 10.55 14.00 -9.74
CA ILE A 91 9.22 13.62 -10.21
C ILE A 91 8.84 14.49 -11.40
N VAL A 92 8.69 13.84 -12.57
CA VAL A 92 8.24 14.47 -13.80
C VAL A 92 6.75 14.17 -14.02
N LEU A 93 5.93 15.23 -14.11
CA LEU A 93 4.50 15.11 -14.38
C LEU A 93 4.26 15.23 -15.88
N LEU A 94 3.79 14.17 -16.51
CA LEU A 94 3.42 14.14 -17.90
C LEU A 94 1.90 14.32 -18.04
N HIS A 95 1.48 15.24 -18.90
CA HIS A 95 0.08 15.58 -19.08
C HIS A 95 -0.24 15.89 -20.56
N PRO A 96 -1.49 15.75 -21.00
CA PRO A 96 -1.92 16.18 -22.33
C PRO A 96 -1.76 17.70 -22.52
N ASP A 97 -1.45 18.13 -23.73
CA ASP A 97 -1.28 19.55 -24.09
C ASP A 97 -2.54 20.39 -23.88
N SER A 98 -3.71 19.76 -23.85
CA SER A 98 -4.99 20.40 -23.54
C SER A 98 -5.11 20.93 -22.11
N LEU A 99 -4.18 20.58 -21.20
CA LEU A 99 -4.16 21.04 -19.82
C LEU A 99 -2.94 21.90 -19.52
N SER A 100 -3.15 23.05 -18.89
CA SER A 100 -2.04 23.91 -18.48
C SER A 100 -1.24 23.30 -17.32
N ALA A 101 0.09 23.42 -17.35
CA ALA A 101 0.98 22.90 -16.30
C ALA A 101 0.63 23.38 -14.88
N PRO A 102 0.24 24.65 -14.61
CA PRO A 102 -0.19 25.10 -13.29
C PRO A 102 -1.44 24.36 -12.79
N LEU A 103 -2.40 24.07 -13.68
CA LEU A 103 -3.62 23.34 -13.35
C LEU A 103 -3.28 21.90 -12.93
N VAL A 104 -2.42 21.22 -13.70
CA VAL A 104 -1.97 19.86 -13.44
C VAL A 104 -1.25 19.79 -12.09
N ARG A 105 -0.32 20.72 -11.84
CA ARG A 105 0.40 20.84 -10.56
C ARG A 105 -0.57 21.02 -9.38
N ARG A 106 -1.55 21.91 -9.51
CA ARG A 106 -2.57 22.12 -8.47
C ARG A 106 -3.42 20.87 -8.21
N ARG A 107 -3.81 20.15 -9.26
CA ARG A 107 -4.54 18.88 -9.15
C ARG A 107 -3.70 17.81 -8.47
N PHE A 108 -2.42 17.71 -8.82
CA PHE A 108 -1.49 16.76 -8.22
C PHE A 108 -1.32 16.98 -6.72
N PHE A 109 -1.05 18.20 -6.26
CA PHE A 109 -0.97 18.50 -4.83
C PHE A 109 -2.29 18.25 -4.09
N ARG A 110 -3.43 18.51 -4.72
CA ARG A 110 -4.73 18.17 -4.13
C ARG A 110 -4.91 16.66 -4.00
N PHE A 111 -4.49 15.90 -4.99
CA PHE A 111 -4.46 14.44 -4.94
C PHE A 111 -3.60 13.95 -3.79
N LEU A 112 -2.36 14.40 -3.68
CA LEU A 112 -1.44 14.02 -2.60
C LEU A 112 -2.03 14.31 -1.22
N ARG A 113 -2.56 15.51 -0.99
CA ARG A 113 -3.20 15.88 0.28
C ARG A 113 -4.39 14.99 0.64
N ARG A 114 -5.20 14.61 -0.33
CA ARG A 114 -6.34 13.71 -0.11
C ARG A 114 -5.85 12.31 0.27
N ARG A 115 -4.83 11.79 -0.43
CA ARG A 115 -4.26 10.47 -0.17
C ARG A 115 -3.53 10.42 1.16
N ALA A 116 -2.73 11.43 1.49
CA ALA A 116 -2.08 11.55 2.80
C ALA A 116 -3.10 11.48 3.95
N ARG A 117 -4.22 12.21 3.87
CA ARG A 117 -5.30 12.13 4.87
C ARG A 117 -5.95 10.75 4.94
N ALA A 118 -6.17 10.09 3.81
CA ALA A 118 -6.75 8.75 3.78
C ALA A 118 -5.80 7.74 4.45
N HIS A 119 -4.49 7.81 4.17
CA HIS A 119 -3.50 6.95 4.80
C HIS A 119 -3.31 7.27 6.29
N ALA A 120 -3.35 8.53 6.70
CA ALA A 120 -3.32 8.91 8.12
C ALA A 120 -4.50 8.28 8.89
N ARG A 121 -5.71 8.33 8.33
CA ARG A 121 -6.88 7.64 8.91
C ARG A 121 -6.66 6.13 8.98
N GLY A 122 -6.08 5.53 7.93
CA GLY A 122 -5.71 4.12 7.90
C GLY A 122 -4.71 3.76 9.00
N VAL A 123 -3.71 4.60 9.26
CA VAL A 123 -2.76 4.43 10.39
C VAL A 123 -3.50 4.39 11.71
N VAL A 124 -4.34 5.39 11.98
CA VAL A 124 -5.11 5.46 13.24
C VAL A 124 -6.01 4.24 13.41
N LEU A 125 -6.78 3.88 12.38
CA LEU A 125 -7.71 2.75 12.44
C LEU A 125 -6.98 1.43 12.69
N ASN A 126 -5.90 1.15 11.95
CA ASN A 126 -5.15 -0.09 12.13
C ASN A 126 -4.40 -0.12 13.47
N ALA A 127 -3.93 1.03 13.97
CA ALA A 127 -3.34 1.13 15.31
C ALA A 127 -4.36 0.80 16.41
N LEU A 128 -5.58 1.32 16.30
CA LEU A 128 -6.66 1.01 17.25
C LEU A 128 -7.11 -0.47 17.18
N LEU A 129 -7.07 -1.08 15.99
CA LEU A 129 -7.40 -2.50 15.81
C LEU A 129 -6.29 -3.44 16.25
N LEU A 130 -5.05 -2.94 16.41
CA LEU A 130 -3.90 -3.78 16.75
C LEU A 130 -4.08 -4.59 18.03
N PRO A 131 -4.50 -4.03 19.18
CA PRO A 131 -4.71 -4.80 20.41
C PRO A 131 -5.83 -5.84 20.24
N VAL A 132 -6.90 -5.52 19.51
CA VAL A 132 -8.01 -6.45 19.26
C VAL A 132 -7.51 -7.64 18.44
N THR A 133 -6.78 -7.38 17.34
CA THR A 133 -6.24 -8.45 16.51
C THR A 133 -5.13 -9.24 17.21
N ALA A 134 -4.37 -8.62 18.12
CA ALA A 134 -3.39 -9.31 18.96
C ALA A 134 -4.08 -10.28 19.96
N ALA A 135 -5.19 -9.86 20.56
CA ALA A 135 -5.97 -10.73 21.47
C ALA A 135 -6.53 -11.98 20.75
N MET A 136 -6.76 -11.91 19.43
CA MET A 136 -7.16 -13.09 18.64
C MET A 136 -6.05 -14.16 18.54
N ALA A 137 -4.82 -13.88 18.97
CA ALA A 137 -3.76 -14.90 19.05
C ALA A 137 -4.07 -16.03 20.06
N ILE A 138 -5.05 -15.85 20.94
CA ILE A 138 -5.54 -16.89 21.86
C ILE A 138 -6.26 -18.01 21.09
N LEU A 139 -6.78 -17.73 19.90
CA LEU A 139 -7.45 -18.72 19.05
C LEU A 139 -6.42 -19.67 18.44
N PRO A 140 -6.73 -20.99 18.38
CA PRO A 140 -5.82 -21.95 17.77
C PRO A 140 -5.68 -21.69 16.27
N GLY A 141 -4.45 -21.54 15.80
CA GLY A 141 -4.12 -21.32 14.41
C GLY A 141 -3.27 -20.06 14.16
N PRO A 142 -2.79 -19.86 12.94
CA PRO A 142 -1.99 -18.68 12.60
C PRO A 142 -2.84 -17.41 12.73
N ASN A 143 -2.36 -16.42 13.51
CA ASN A 143 -3.07 -15.15 13.68
C ASN A 143 -2.90 -14.24 12.46
N VAL A 144 -3.55 -14.61 11.36
CA VAL A 144 -3.52 -13.88 10.10
C VAL A 144 -4.12 -12.48 10.22
N PHE A 145 -5.09 -12.28 11.13
CA PHE A 145 -5.70 -10.97 11.33
C PHE A 145 -4.73 -9.98 11.93
N PHE A 146 -3.92 -10.41 12.89
CA PHE A 146 -2.84 -9.59 13.45
C PHE A 146 -1.79 -9.28 12.37
N ALA A 147 -1.31 -10.30 11.67
CA ALA A 147 -0.30 -10.14 10.63
C ALA A 147 -0.79 -9.18 9.52
N TRP A 148 -2.05 -9.33 9.07
CA TRP A 148 -2.66 -8.42 8.11
C TRP A 148 -2.76 -6.99 8.65
N ASN A 149 -3.27 -6.82 9.86
CA ASN A 149 -3.46 -5.50 10.45
C ASN A 149 -2.13 -4.77 10.67
N ALA A 150 -1.12 -5.46 11.19
CA ALA A 150 0.22 -4.93 11.36
C ALA A 150 0.87 -4.57 10.02
N TYR A 151 0.73 -5.43 9.00
CA TYR A 151 1.13 -5.14 7.63
C TYR A 151 0.45 -3.86 7.10
N ARG A 152 -0.87 -3.76 7.25
CA ARG A 152 -1.63 -2.58 6.77
C ARG A 152 -1.25 -1.31 7.51
N LEU A 153 -1.00 -1.39 8.82
CA LEU A 153 -0.54 -0.26 9.63
C LEU A 153 0.76 0.32 9.06
N ILE A 154 1.75 -0.54 8.80
CA ILE A 154 3.05 -0.11 8.25
C ILE A 154 2.89 0.39 6.82
N ALA A 155 2.09 -0.28 5.98
CA ALA A 155 1.82 0.15 4.61
C ALA A 155 1.25 1.57 4.57
N HIS A 156 0.26 1.85 5.41
CA HIS A 156 -0.33 3.19 5.53
C HIS A 156 0.67 4.21 6.07
N LEU A 157 1.49 3.84 7.05
CA LEU A 157 2.53 4.72 7.60
C LEU A 157 3.56 5.12 6.53
N LEU A 158 4.00 4.16 5.73
CA LEU A 158 4.95 4.39 4.64
C LEU A 158 4.36 5.26 3.53
N ALA A 159 3.11 5.01 3.15
CA ALA A 159 2.40 5.82 2.15
C ALA A 159 2.04 7.23 2.65
N TRP A 160 1.80 7.39 3.95
CA TRP A 160 1.54 8.69 4.56
C TRP A 160 2.79 9.57 4.63
N ARG A 161 3.95 8.97 4.85
CA ARG A 161 5.24 9.66 4.92
C ARG A 161 5.87 9.93 3.54
N GLY A 162 5.34 9.33 2.46
CA GLY A 162 5.77 9.55 1.07
C GLY A 162 5.07 10.72 0.47
#